data_4350e0f179fd70a42d897c4291a00e86
#
_entry.id   4350e0f179fd70a42d897c4291a00e86
#
_cell.length_a   1.000
_cell.length_b   1.000
_cell.length_c   1.000
_cell.angle_alpha   90.00
_cell.angle_beta   90.00
_cell.angle_gamma   90.00
#
_symmetry.space_group_name_H-M   'P 1'
#
loop_
_entity.id
_entity.type
_entity.pdbx_description
1 polymer ?
#
loop_
_entity_poly.entity_id
_entity_poly.type
_entity_poly.pdbx_seq_one_letter_code
_entity_poly.pdbx_strand_id
1 'polypeptide(L)'
;MNKQQLLDQIKADILSHNVCPDLAQEATQLVFGDGNPDADLLFIGEAPGKQEDEQGLPFVGASGKFLSEMLASIHLERSQVYITNIVKYRPPQNRDPHPVEKQEFLPYLVRQIDAIKPKLIITLGRHSGMAFVPDLVISRDHGKAK
;
A
#
# COMPACT_ATOMS: atom_id res chain seq x y z
N MET A 1 22.37 1.89 0.31
CA MET A 1 21.32 1.56 -0.65
C MET A 1 20.47 2.78 -0.94
N ASN A 2 20.08 2.96 -2.20
CA ASN A 2 19.11 3.99 -2.51
C ASN A 2 17.71 3.50 -2.15
N LYS A 3 16.73 4.37 -2.27
CA LYS A 3 15.37 4.04 -1.83
C LYS A 3 14.77 2.87 -2.61
N GLN A 4 15.02 2.82 -3.92
CA GLN A 4 14.49 1.71 -4.72
C GLN A 4 15.10 0.39 -4.28
N GLN A 5 16.39 0.38 -3.99
CA GLN A 5 17.05 -0.84 -3.52
C GLN A 5 16.51 -1.28 -2.17
N LEU A 6 16.21 -0.32 -1.28
CA LEU A 6 15.60 -0.65 0.01
C LEU A 6 14.22 -1.27 -0.19
N LEU A 7 13.43 -0.70 -1.09
CA LEU A 7 12.10 -1.25 -1.38
C LEU A 7 12.21 -2.64 -1.98
N ASP A 8 13.14 -2.85 -2.90
CA ASP A 8 13.35 -4.17 -3.50
C ASP A 8 13.74 -5.19 -2.45
N GLN A 9 14.56 -4.79 -1.48
CA GLN A 9 14.96 -5.70 -0.41
C GLN A 9 13.77 -6.07 0.48
N ILE A 10 12.91 -5.10 0.78
CA ILE A 10 11.72 -5.36 1.58
C ILE A 10 10.82 -6.37 0.88
N LYS A 11 10.63 -6.20 -0.42
CA LYS A 11 9.82 -7.13 -1.21
C LYS A 11 10.43 -8.53 -1.18
N ALA A 12 11.74 -8.62 -1.36
CA ALA A 12 12.43 -9.90 -1.32
C ALA A 12 12.29 -10.56 0.04
N ASP A 13 12.34 -9.77 1.11
CA ASP A 13 12.20 -10.31 2.47
C ASP A 13 10.79 -10.84 2.72
N ILE A 14 9.76 -10.16 2.23
CA ILE A 14 8.40 -10.67 2.35
C ILE A 14 8.30 -12.06 1.73
N LEU A 15 8.87 -12.22 0.54
CA LEU A 15 8.82 -13.49 -0.17
C LEU A 15 9.65 -14.55 0.55
N SER A 16 10.85 -14.21 1.00
CA SER A 16 11.72 -15.20 1.63
C SER A 16 11.26 -15.58 3.02
N HIS A 17 10.61 -14.67 3.75
CA HIS A 17 10.09 -14.95 5.08
C HIS A 17 8.73 -15.63 5.05
N ASN A 18 8.17 -15.80 3.86
CA ASN A 18 6.89 -16.48 3.68
C ASN A 18 5.79 -15.88 4.55
N VAL A 19 5.65 -14.56 4.46
CA VAL A 19 4.67 -13.82 5.26
C VAL A 19 3.26 -14.19 4.83
N CYS A 20 2.38 -14.47 5.79
CA CYS A 20 1.00 -14.87 5.52
C CYS A 20 0.92 -15.97 4.47
N PRO A 21 1.49 -17.16 4.74
CA PRO A 21 1.56 -18.20 3.72
C PRO A 21 0.20 -18.65 3.21
N ASP A 22 -0.84 -18.59 4.04
CA ASP A 22 -2.18 -18.98 3.60
C ASP A 22 -2.71 -18.02 2.54
N LEU A 23 -2.45 -16.72 2.71
CA LEU A 23 -2.83 -15.75 1.70
C LEU A 23 -2.00 -15.91 0.43
N ALA A 24 -0.71 -16.12 0.60
CA ALA A 24 0.18 -16.29 -0.56
C ALA A 24 -0.24 -17.45 -1.42
N GLN A 25 -0.72 -18.52 -0.79
CA GLN A 25 -1.12 -19.73 -1.51
C GLN A 25 -2.36 -19.49 -2.37
N GLU A 26 -3.30 -18.65 -1.89
CA GLU A 26 -4.53 -18.35 -2.60
C GLU A 26 -4.37 -17.24 -3.63
N ALA A 27 -3.44 -16.33 -3.41
CA ALA A 27 -3.26 -15.17 -4.28
C ALA A 27 -2.46 -15.54 -5.52
N THR A 28 -2.65 -14.77 -6.58
CA THR A 28 -1.87 -14.96 -7.80
C THR A 28 -0.45 -14.45 -7.62
N GLN A 29 -0.28 -13.32 -6.94
CA GLN A 29 1.05 -12.75 -6.75
C GLN A 29 1.03 -11.71 -5.64
N LEU A 30 2.22 -11.32 -5.23
CA LEU A 30 2.41 -10.26 -4.26
C LEU A 30 2.13 -8.91 -4.92
N VAL A 31 1.37 -8.07 -4.24
CA VAL A 31 1.11 -6.69 -4.68
C VAL A 31 1.81 -5.78 -3.68
N PHE A 32 3.03 -5.40 -4.00
CA PHE A 32 3.91 -4.74 -3.04
C PHE A 32 3.66 -3.25 -2.91
N GLY A 33 3.54 -2.57 -4.03
CA GLY A 33 3.39 -1.13 -4.07
C GLY A 33 3.80 -0.59 -5.42
N ASP A 34 3.56 0.71 -5.63
CA ASP A 34 3.86 1.31 -6.92
C ASP A 34 4.01 2.82 -6.77
N GLY A 35 4.90 3.40 -7.53
CA GLY A 35 5.04 4.84 -7.58
C GLY A 35 6.47 5.31 -7.41
N ASN A 36 6.58 6.55 -6.99
CA ASN A 36 7.88 7.22 -6.86
C ASN A 36 8.47 6.96 -5.48
N PRO A 37 9.65 6.32 -5.39
CA PRO A 37 10.27 6.09 -4.09
C PRO A 37 10.61 7.36 -3.32
N ASP A 38 10.74 8.49 -4.02
CA ASP A 38 11.02 9.78 -3.39
C ASP A 38 9.76 10.60 -3.14
N ALA A 39 8.59 9.98 -3.17
CA ALA A 39 7.33 10.70 -3.06
C ALA A 39 7.18 11.38 -1.71
N ASP A 40 6.53 12.55 -1.73
CA ASP A 40 6.15 13.25 -0.51
C ASP A 40 4.84 12.70 0.06
N LEU A 41 4.01 12.11 -0.79
CA LEU A 41 2.71 11.57 -0.37
C LEU A 41 2.71 10.05 -0.55
N LEU A 42 2.29 9.38 0.50
CA LEU A 42 2.14 7.93 0.50
C LEU A 42 0.69 7.58 0.78
N PHE A 43 0.07 6.84 -0.13
CA PHE A 43 -1.31 6.39 0.04
C PHE A 43 -1.34 4.93 0.44
N ILE A 44 -2.10 4.61 1.47
CA ILE A 44 -2.16 3.25 2.02
C ILE A 44 -3.61 2.79 2.07
N GLY A 45 -3.93 1.74 1.33
CA GLY A 45 -5.21 1.05 1.43
C GLY A 45 -5.10 -0.19 2.29
N GLU A 46 -6.11 -1.04 2.25
CA GLU A 46 -6.11 -2.24 3.10
C GLU A 46 -5.49 -3.46 2.44
N ALA A 47 -6.01 -3.87 1.29
CA ALA A 47 -5.55 -5.09 0.63
C ALA A 47 -5.90 -5.05 -0.84
N PRO A 48 -5.17 -5.81 -1.68
CA PRO A 48 -5.49 -5.89 -3.10
C PRO A 48 -6.80 -6.59 -3.37
N GLY A 49 -7.49 -6.16 -4.42
CA GLY A 49 -8.64 -6.87 -4.95
C GLY A 49 -8.24 -7.76 -6.12
N LYS A 50 -9.25 -8.21 -6.87
CA LYS A 50 -9.01 -9.15 -7.97
C LYS A 50 -8.09 -8.60 -9.05
N GLN A 51 -8.37 -7.37 -9.49
CA GLN A 51 -7.57 -6.80 -10.58
C GLN A 51 -6.16 -6.49 -10.14
N GLU A 52 -6.00 -6.05 -8.91
CA GLU A 52 -4.67 -5.81 -8.36
C GLU A 52 -3.89 -7.11 -8.28
N ASP A 53 -4.55 -8.19 -7.85
CA ASP A 53 -3.93 -9.51 -7.76
C ASP A 53 -3.48 -9.99 -9.14
N GLU A 54 -4.29 -9.75 -10.16
CA GLU A 54 -3.97 -10.16 -11.52
C GLU A 54 -2.81 -9.38 -12.11
N GLN A 55 -2.75 -8.08 -11.84
CA GLN A 55 -1.76 -7.21 -12.45
C GLN A 55 -0.51 -7.01 -11.60
N GLY A 56 -0.59 -7.30 -10.31
CA GLY A 56 0.55 -7.09 -9.43
C GLY A 56 0.75 -5.64 -9.01
N LEU A 57 -0.24 -4.79 -9.23
CA LEU A 57 -0.15 -3.37 -8.93
C LEU A 57 -1.31 -2.95 -8.02
N PRO A 58 -1.06 -2.04 -7.07
CA PRO A 58 -2.13 -1.56 -6.20
C PRO A 58 -3.03 -0.56 -6.93
N PHE A 59 -4.30 -0.55 -6.54
CA PHE A 59 -5.25 0.46 -7.00
C PHE A 59 -5.31 0.58 -8.52
N VAL A 60 -5.69 -0.51 -9.19
CA VAL A 60 -5.83 -0.52 -10.66
C VAL A 60 -7.26 -0.74 -11.12
N GLY A 61 -8.14 -1.27 -10.27
CA GLY A 61 -9.54 -1.44 -10.62
C GLY A 61 -10.34 -0.17 -10.38
N ALA A 62 -11.57 -0.33 -9.90
CA ALA A 62 -12.44 0.83 -9.61
C ALA A 62 -11.78 1.76 -8.60
N SER A 63 -11.10 1.20 -7.60
CA SER A 63 -10.39 2.01 -6.62
C SER A 63 -9.26 2.82 -7.27
N GLY A 64 -8.62 2.23 -8.27
CA GLY A 64 -7.55 2.93 -8.99
C GLY A 64 -8.09 4.11 -9.78
N LYS A 65 -9.23 3.94 -10.41
CA LYS A 65 -9.85 5.03 -11.13
C LYS A 65 -10.22 6.17 -10.19
N PHE A 66 -10.80 5.84 -9.04
CA PHE A 66 -11.15 6.83 -8.04
C PHE A 66 -9.91 7.59 -7.56
N LEU A 67 -8.85 6.85 -7.26
CA LEU A 67 -7.60 7.48 -6.79
C LEU A 67 -7.02 8.39 -7.86
N SER A 68 -7.01 7.95 -9.11
CA SER A 68 -6.48 8.76 -10.21
C SER A 68 -7.27 10.06 -10.38
N GLU A 69 -8.58 9.98 -10.27
CA GLU A 69 -9.42 11.18 -10.36
C GLU A 69 -9.17 12.13 -9.20
N MET A 70 -9.01 11.57 -8.01
CA MET A 70 -8.71 12.39 -6.84
C MET A 70 -7.36 13.09 -6.98
N LEU A 71 -6.35 12.36 -7.44
CA LEU A 71 -5.03 12.95 -7.65
C LEU A 71 -5.08 14.05 -8.71
N ALA A 72 -5.79 13.82 -9.80
CA ALA A 72 -5.92 14.81 -10.84
C ALA A 72 -6.55 16.09 -10.30
N SER A 73 -7.50 15.98 -9.38
CA SER A 73 -8.17 17.14 -8.82
C SER A 73 -7.21 18.04 -8.01
N ILE A 74 -6.08 17.49 -7.57
CA ILE A 74 -5.07 18.28 -6.87
C ILE A 74 -3.79 18.37 -7.71
N HIS A 75 -3.93 18.15 -9.02
CA HIS A 75 -2.85 18.35 -9.99
C HIS A 75 -1.67 17.41 -9.79
N LEU A 76 -1.95 16.17 -9.38
CA LEU A 76 -0.93 15.14 -9.21
C LEU A 76 -1.23 13.95 -10.09
N GLU A 77 -0.18 13.18 -10.42
CA GLU A 77 -0.27 11.93 -11.15
C GLU A 77 0.25 10.81 -10.27
N ARG A 78 -0.13 9.58 -10.60
CA ARG A 78 0.31 8.41 -9.83
C ARG A 78 1.83 8.30 -9.77
N SER A 79 2.51 8.72 -10.82
CA SER A 79 3.97 8.65 -10.86
C SER A 79 4.65 9.61 -9.89
N GLN A 80 3.91 10.54 -9.31
CA GLN A 80 4.45 11.50 -8.36
C GLN A 80 4.24 11.10 -6.90
N VAL A 81 3.43 10.08 -6.65
CA VAL A 81 3.13 9.60 -5.29
C VAL A 81 3.53 8.14 -5.19
N TYR A 82 3.46 7.59 -3.98
CA TYR A 82 3.64 6.15 -3.79
C TYR A 82 2.36 5.58 -3.20
N ILE A 83 1.99 4.39 -3.66
CA ILE A 83 0.73 3.76 -3.30
C ILE A 83 0.99 2.34 -2.87
N THR A 84 0.41 1.92 -1.75
CA THR A 84 0.54 0.56 -1.28
C THR A 84 -0.69 0.19 -0.46
N ASN A 85 -0.70 -1.03 0.06
CA ASN A 85 -1.71 -1.52 0.97
C ASN A 85 -1.04 -2.08 2.22
N ILE A 86 -1.79 -2.19 3.31
CA ILE A 86 -1.28 -2.80 4.52
C ILE A 86 -0.94 -4.26 4.24
N VAL A 87 -1.90 -5.02 3.71
CA VAL A 87 -1.72 -6.41 3.36
C VAL A 87 -1.37 -6.50 1.87
N LYS A 88 -0.38 -7.34 1.54
CA LYS A 88 0.19 -7.36 0.19
C LYS A 88 -0.31 -8.51 -0.67
N TYR A 89 -1.21 -9.33 -0.16
CA TYR A 89 -1.85 -10.40 -0.93
C TYR A 89 -3.36 -10.22 -0.89
N ARG A 90 -4.02 -10.58 -1.98
CA ARG A 90 -5.48 -10.54 -2.04
C ARG A 90 -6.08 -11.59 -1.13
N PRO A 91 -6.94 -11.19 -0.16
CA PRO A 91 -7.67 -12.16 0.63
C PRO A 91 -8.69 -12.92 -0.23
N PRO A 92 -8.96 -14.19 0.07
CA PRO A 92 -9.92 -14.96 -0.71
C PRO A 92 -11.26 -14.25 -0.81
N GLN A 93 -11.81 -14.22 -2.01
CA GLN A 93 -13.13 -13.63 -2.29
C GLN A 93 -13.21 -12.16 -1.86
N ASN A 94 -12.08 -11.47 -1.84
CA ASN A 94 -12.03 -10.04 -1.49
C ASN A 94 -12.53 -9.75 -0.08
N ARG A 95 -12.49 -10.73 0.83
CA ARG A 95 -12.87 -10.45 2.21
C ARG A 95 -11.92 -9.45 2.83
N ASP A 96 -12.35 -8.84 3.93
CA ASP A 96 -11.45 -7.95 4.65
C ASP A 96 -10.29 -8.74 5.25
N PRO A 97 -9.10 -8.14 5.32
CA PRO A 97 -7.99 -8.82 5.96
C PRO A 97 -8.27 -9.03 7.45
N HIS A 98 -7.81 -10.16 7.96
CA HIS A 98 -7.92 -10.42 9.39
C HIS A 98 -6.88 -9.60 10.16
N PRO A 99 -7.15 -9.27 11.42
CA PRO A 99 -6.17 -8.50 12.20
C PRO A 99 -4.79 -9.14 12.26
N VAL A 100 -4.72 -10.47 12.33
CA VAL A 100 -3.43 -11.15 12.39
C VAL A 100 -2.66 -10.98 11.08
N GLU A 101 -3.38 -10.95 9.96
CA GLU A 101 -2.75 -10.74 8.65
C GLU A 101 -2.16 -9.35 8.57
N LYS A 102 -2.89 -8.36 9.06
CA LYS A 102 -2.38 -7.00 9.11
C LYS A 102 -1.15 -6.91 10.00
N GLN A 103 -1.18 -7.60 11.14
CA GLN A 103 -0.05 -7.59 12.06
C GLN A 103 1.20 -8.20 11.43
N GLU A 104 1.04 -9.28 10.67
CA GLU A 104 2.20 -9.92 10.04
C GLU A 104 2.85 -9.03 8.99
N PHE A 105 2.04 -8.23 8.29
CA PHE A 105 2.58 -7.34 7.28
C PHE A 105 3.06 -6.00 7.84
N LEU A 106 2.65 -5.65 9.05
CA LEU A 106 2.95 -4.32 9.58
C LEU A 106 4.44 -3.98 9.60
N PRO A 107 5.34 -4.88 10.02
CA PRO A 107 6.77 -4.52 10.02
C PRO A 107 7.28 -4.14 8.64
N TYR A 108 6.74 -4.76 7.60
CA TYR A 108 7.17 -4.48 6.23
C TYR A 108 6.61 -3.15 5.74
N LEU A 109 5.38 -2.81 6.15
CA LEU A 109 4.84 -1.50 5.85
C LEU A 109 5.65 -0.40 6.52
N VAL A 110 6.04 -0.61 7.77
CA VAL A 110 6.88 0.34 8.49
C VAL A 110 8.20 0.53 7.75
N ARG A 111 8.79 -0.56 7.26
CA ARG A 111 10.02 -0.47 6.49
C ARG A 111 9.83 0.30 5.19
N GLN A 112 8.68 0.13 4.51
CA GLN A 112 8.38 0.91 3.32
C GLN A 112 8.31 2.40 3.65
N ILE A 113 7.64 2.74 4.72
CA ILE A 113 7.52 4.13 5.14
C ILE A 113 8.90 4.71 5.45
N ASP A 114 9.72 3.94 6.17
CA ASP A 114 11.07 4.39 6.51
C ASP A 114 11.94 4.56 5.27
N ALA A 115 11.74 3.72 4.26
CA ALA A 115 12.51 3.82 3.02
C ALA A 115 12.10 5.04 2.20
N ILE A 116 10.80 5.27 2.09
CA ILE A 116 10.27 6.35 1.26
C ILE A 116 10.43 7.71 1.94
N LYS A 117 10.22 7.75 3.25
CA LYS A 117 10.29 8.97 4.05
C LYS A 117 9.33 10.04 3.53
N PRO A 118 8.03 9.69 3.39
CA PRO A 118 7.08 10.67 2.88
C PRO A 118 6.85 11.77 3.91
N LYS A 119 6.37 12.91 3.42
CA LYS A 119 5.98 13.99 4.31
C LYS A 119 4.61 13.76 4.91
N LEU A 120 3.71 13.14 4.14
CA LEU A 120 2.36 12.84 4.60
C LEU A 120 1.99 11.41 4.22
N ILE A 121 1.24 10.76 5.11
CA ILE A 121 0.68 9.44 4.86
C ILE A 121 -0.84 9.60 4.89
N ILE A 122 -1.49 9.12 3.83
CA ILE A 122 -2.93 9.23 3.69
C ILE A 122 -3.51 7.83 3.60
N THR A 123 -4.42 7.50 4.51
CA THR A 123 -5.06 6.20 4.49
C THR A 123 -6.37 6.29 3.72
N LEU A 124 -6.68 5.22 3.00
CA LEU A 124 -7.89 5.16 2.19
C LEU A 124 -8.81 4.10 2.76
N GLY A 125 -10.03 4.51 3.07
CA GLY A 125 -11.04 3.61 3.60
C GLY A 125 -11.65 2.78 2.49
N ARG A 126 -12.00 1.54 2.84
CA ARG A 126 -12.57 0.61 1.91
C ARG A 126 -14.08 0.53 2.00
N HIS A 127 -14.56 0.64 3.23
CA HIS A 127 -15.95 0.32 3.50
C HIS A 127 -16.94 1.33 2.97
N SER A 128 -16.50 2.51 2.66
CA SER A 128 -17.45 3.51 2.16
C SER A 128 -17.44 3.56 0.64
N GLY A 129 -17.33 2.42 0.01
CA GLY A 129 -17.43 2.35 -1.43
C GLY A 129 -16.37 3.13 -2.14
N MET A 130 -15.15 2.97 -1.72
CA MET A 130 -14.01 3.66 -2.29
C MET A 130 -13.97 5.14 -1.93
N ALA A 131 -14.75 5.56 -0.95
CA ALA A 131 -14.68 6.95 -0.51
C ALA A 131 -13.32 7.24 0.08
N PHE A 132 -12.81 8.41 -0.23
CA PHE A 132 -11.58 8.87 0.37
C PHE A 132 -11.87 9.30 1.79
N VAL A 133 -11.18 8.71 2.75
CA VAL A 133 -11.34 9.06 4.14
C VAL A 133 -10.00 9.55 4.64
N PRO A 134 -9.82 10.85 4.77
CA PRO A 134 -8.55 11.38 5.28
C PRO A 134 -8.49 11.17 6.78
N ASP A 135 -8.56 9.92 7.13
CA ASP A 135 -8.69 9.51 8.49
C ASP A 135 -7.53 9.97 9.32
N LEU A 136 -6.35 9.79 8.81
CA LEU A 136 -5.19 10.09 9.58
C LEU A 136 -4.11 10.64 8.68
N VAL A 137 -3.54 11.74 9.11
CA VAL A 137 -2.38 12.30 8.45
C VAL A 137 -1.25 12.29 9.44
N ILE A 138 -0.20 11.55 9.13
CA ILE A 138 0.93 11.42 10.03
C ILE A 138 2.11 12.18 9.47
N SER A 139 2.59 13.13 10.24
CA SER A 139 3.80 13.84 9.86
C SER A 139 5.00 12.94 10.01
N ARG A 140 5.84 12.92 9.01
CA ARG A 140 7.03 12.10 9.07
C ARG A 140 7.92 12.49 10.22
N ASP A 141 7.86 13.74 10.51
CA ASP A 141 8.65 14.14 11.60
C ASP A 141 8.08 13.73 12.88
N HIS A 142 7.59 13.19 12.97
CA HIS A 142 7.17 12.97 14.09
C HIS A 142 7.18 12.18 14.75
N GLY A 143 7.50 11.62 14.01
CA GLY A 143 7.43 11.17 15.22
C GLY A 143 6.71 11.93 16.15
N LYS A 144 6.41 12.90 15.88
CA LYS A 144 5.72 13.66 16.73
C LYS A 144 4.41 13.85 16.28
N ALA A 145 3.98 13.29 15.75
CA ALA A 145 2.85 13.53 15.38
C ALA A 145 1.76 13.72 15.82
N LYS A 146 1.51 13.96 15.90
CA LYS A 146 0.68 14.18 16.17
C LYS A 146 0.13 14.11 16.14
#